data_54aa7735cab8b8d6bb02dd377ad4add3
#
_entry.id   54aa7735cab8b8d6bb02dd377ad4add3
#
_cell.length_a   1.000
_cell.length_b   1.000
_cell.length_c   1.000
_cell.angle_alpha   90.00
_cell.angle_beta   90.00
_cell.angle_gamma   90.00
#
_symmetry.space_group_name_H-M   'P 1'
#
loop_
_entity.id
_entity.type
_entity.pdbx_description
1 polymer ?
#
loop_
_entity_poly.entity_id
_entity_poly.type
_entity_poly.pdbx_seq_one_letter_code
_entity_poly.pdbx_strand_id
1 'polypeptide(L)'
;MTTEHDAVRDLLAAWALGALEPADERTTTAHLADCAVCADEARRLRTVVRALDGSPADGTAFDEPRPGRPAPPAEPAAAGPRADGPPTAVPARALRRRSAAPAVAAHAAPYAAAVAGLSGLLPEAEGRWTTPVVHDWDVHATVAHLIAADEPLAARLGIDTPRPPSGIEADADWDAAWNRRTGELIAHEHGRTPAETVAAWSAQAGALLAAPEARDPQAAARAVTLMGMRLPVADHFLVRGFETWIHTDDLGRALGLTVPPPPEEHLRRLVRLAVRVLGAALGPGAPAVLFSVTGGPEWVLGSDAEPVRAELALDPVDFCLLVGGRYTPQEVPRGATGDESAVRNVLERAASLAWL
;
A
#
# COMPACT_ATOMS: atom_id res chain seq x y z
N MET A 1 -11.81 29.44 -21.39
CA MET A 1 -12.65 29.06 -20.23
C MET A 1 -12.37 27.66 -19.69
N THR A 2 -11.85 26.72 -20.48
CA THR A 2 -11.50 25.34 -20.00
C THR A 2 -10.25 25.26 -19.13
N THR A 3 -9.22 26.03 -19.44
CA THR A 3 -7.93 25.97 -18.71
C THR A 3 -7.97 26.53 -17.28
N GLU A 4 -8.77 27.56 -17.02
CA GLU A 4 -8.90 28.18 -15.70
C GLU A 4 -9.72 27.29 -14.73
N HIS A 5 -10.76 26.64 -15.25
CA HIS A 5 -11.58 25.69 -14.50
C HIS A 5 -10.77 24.45 -14.08
N ASP A 6 -9.95 23.91 -14.98
CA ASP A 6 -9.11 22.72 -14.69
C ASP A 6 -8.02 23.08 -13.67
N ALA A 7 -7.41 24.26 -13.75
CA ALA A 7 -6.42 24.72 -12.77
C ALA A 7 -7.03 24.84 -11.36
N VAL A 8 -8.27 25.32 -11.24
CA VAL A 8 -8.95 25.39 -9.93
C VAL A 8 -9.29 23.99 -9.41
N ARG A 9 -9.71 23.04 -10.27
CA ARG A 9 -9.99 21.67 -9.85
C ARG A 9 -8.79 20.99 -9.22
N ASP A 10 -7.60 21.22 -9.73
CA ASP A 10 -6.35 20.67 -9.19
C ASP A 10 -6.04 21.21 -7.78
N LEU A 11 -6.58 22.37 -7.43
CA LEU A 11 -6.37 23.02 -6.13
C LEU A 11 -7.44 22.66 -5.08
N LEU A 12 -8.57 22.04 -5.46
CA LEU A 12 -9.70 21.81 -4.55
C LEU A 12 -9.37 20.96 -3.33
N ALA A 13 -8.51 19.95 -3.50
CA ALA A 13 -8.09 19.08 -2.39
C ALA A 13 -7.24 19.86 -1.36
N ALA A 14 -6.29 20.66 -1.84
CA ALA A 14 -5.46 21.51 -0.98
C ALA A 14 -6.31 22.61 -0.31
N TRP A 15 -7.29 23.18 -1.02
CA TRP A 15 -8.25 24.13 -0.46
C TRP A 15 -9.11 23.49 0.64
N ALA A 16 -9.61 22.27 0.45
CA ALA A 16 -10.40 21.57 1.46
C ALA A 16 -9.61 21.31 2.74
N LEU A 17 -8.31 21.06 2.63
CA LEU A 17 -7.36 20.87 3.73
C LEU A 17 -6.85 22.19 4.35
N GLY A 18 -7.21 23.36 3.80
CA GLY A 18 -6.66 24.64 4.24
C GLY A 18 -5.15 24.79 3.99
N ALA A 19 -4.64 24.13 2.95
CA ALA A 19 -3.20 24.03 2.64
C ALA A 19 -2.76 24.88 1.45
N LEU A 20 -3.62 25.79 0.95
CA LEU A 20 -3.27 26.71 -0.14
C LEU A 20 -2.50 27.92 0.37
N GLU A 21 -1.65 28.44 -0.52
CA GLU A 21 -1.07 29.78 -0.33
C GLU A 21 -2.18 30.86 -0.42
N PRO A 22 -2.04 31.99 0.28
CA PRO A 22 -3.11 32.99 0.39
C PRO A 22 -3.60 33.56 -0.96
N ALA A 23 -2.77 33.58 -2.01
CA ALA A 23 -3.15 34.02 -3.35
C ALA A 23 -4.06 32.97 -4.03
N ASP A 24 -3.68 31.70 -3.98
CA ASP A 24 -4.42 30.60 -4.59
C ASP A 24 -5.73 30.35 -3.84
N GLU A 25 -5.74 30.50 -2.52
CA GLU A 25 -6.96 30.41 -1.71
C GLU A 25 -8.01 31.44 -2.11
N ARG A 26 -7.60 32.68 -2.32
CA ARG A 26 -8.52 33.76 -2.79
C ARG A 26 -9.08 33.45 -4.18
N THR A 27 -8.22 33.04 -5.11
CA THR A 27 -8.60 32.69 -6.49
C THR A 27 -9.57 31.52 -6.51
N THR A 28 -9.24 30.44 -5.77
CA THR A 28 -10.08 29.24 -5.66
C THR A 28 -11.43 29.58 -5.01
N THR A 29 -11.44 30.36 -3.92
CA THR A 29 -12.66 30.75 -3.21
C THR A 29 -13.56 31.62 -4.09
N ALA A 30 -13.01 32.57 -4.88
CA ALA A 30 -13.77 33.35 -5.82
C ALA A 30 -14.40 32.45 -6.90
N HIS A 31 -13.66 31.53 -7.49
CA HIS A 31 -14.19 30.59 -8.48
C HIS A 31 -15.30 29.69 -7.91
N LEU A 32 -15.18 29.24 -6.66
CA LEU A 32 -16.22 28.43 -6.01
C LEU A 32 -17.54 29.18 -5.81
N ALA A 33 -17.51 30.53 -5.73
CA ALA A 33 -18.73 31.35 -5.68
C ALA A 33 -19.48 31.38 -7.03
N ASP A 34 -18.73 31.21 -8.14
CA ASP A 34 -19.28 31.36 -9.49
C ASP A 34 -19.47 30.03 -10.23
N CYS A 35 -18.90 28.93 -9.74
CA CYS A 35 -18.95 27.60 -10.36
C CYS A 35 -19.58 26.54 -9.46
N ALA A 36 -20.85 26.20 -9.71
CA ALA A 36 -21.58 25.22 -8.92
C ALA A 36 -20.92 23.81 -8.93
N VAL A 37 -20.31 23.40 -10.04
CA VAL A 37 -19.65 22.10 -10.18
C VAL A 37 -18.43 22.00 -9.24
N CYS A 38 -17.55 23.01 -9.25
CA CYS A 38 -16.40 23.03 -8.34
C CYS A 38 -16.82 23.23 -6.88
N ALA A 39 -17.89 23.99 -6.61
CA ALA A 39 -18.44 24.16 -5.27
C ALA A 39 -18.99 22.83 -4.71
N ASP A 40 -19.65 22.01 -5.52
CA ASP A 40 -20.13 20.69 -5.12
C ASP A 40 -18.96 19.73 -4.80
N GLU A 41 -17.94 19.71 -5.64
CA GLU A 41 -16.73 18.92 -5.42
C GLU A 41 -15.99 19.36 -4.16
N ALA A 42 -15.82 20.67 -3.96
CA ALA A 42 -15.22 21.25 -2.76
C ALA A 42 -15.97 20.85 -1.48
N ARG A 43 -17.33 20.83 -1.52
CA ARG A 43 -18.15 20.38 -0.38
C ARG A 43 -17.93 18.91 -0.07
N ARG A 44 -17.85 18.04 -1.09
CA ARG A 44 -17.54 16.59 -0.90
C ARG A 44 -16.19 16.39 -0.26
N LEU A 45 -15.16 17.08 -0.76
CA LEU A 45 -13.81 16.99 -0.22
C LEU A 45 -13.76 17.48 1.24
N ARG A 46 -14.43 18.59 1.59
CA ARG A 46 -14.53 19.03 2.99
C ARG A 46 -15.27 18.05 3.88
N THR A 47 -16.28 17.33 3.37
CA THR A 47 -16.97 16.30 4.13
C THR A 47 -16.03 15.13 4.44
N VAL A 48 -15.20 14.72 3.48
CA VAL A 48 -14.18 13.69 3.67
C VAL A 48 -13.14 14.15 4.70
N VAL A 49 -12.62 15.39 4.58
CA VAL A 49 -11.66 15.95 5.53
C VAL A 49 -12.22 15.97 6.95
N ARG A 50 -13.48 16.40 7.14
CA ARG A 50 -14.15 16.38 8.47
C ARG A 50 -14.31 14.97 9.02
N ALA A 51 -14.65 14.00 8.16
CA ALA A 51 -14.75 12.61 8.58
C ALA A 51 -13.40 12.04 9.03
N LEU A 52 -12.30 12.44 8.38
CA LEU A 52 -10.94 12.08 8.76
C LEU A 52 -10.48 12.76 10.06
N ASP A 53 -10.95 13.99 10.31
CA ASP A 53 -10.65 14.76 11.52
C ASP A 53 -11.50 14.34 12.74
N GLY A 54 -12.38 13.37 12.60
CA GLY A 54 -13.26 12.89 13.68
C GLY A 54 -14.34 13.88 14.12
N SER A 55 -14.59 14.95 13.35
CA SER A 55 -15.66 15.91 13.63
C SER A 55 -17.02 15.32 13.26
N PRO A 56 -18.03 15.33 14.14
CA PRO A 56 -19.37 14.86 13.81
C PRO A 56 -19.96 15.69 12.67
N ALA A 57 -20.63 15.03 11.74
CA ALA A 57 -21.34 15.70 10.67
C ALA A 57 -22.47 16.56 11.26
N ASP A 58 -22.29 17.86 11.29
CA ASP A 58 -23.37 18.80 11.62
C ASP A 58 -24.41 18.75 10.50
N GLY A 59 -25.48 18.01 10.77
CA GLY A 59 -26.71 18.06 10.00
C GLY A 59 -27.44 19.36 10.29
N THR A 60 -27.04 20.46 9.70
CA THR A 60 -27.86 21.66 9.64
C THR A 60 -28.67 21.67 8.36
N ALA A 61 -29.83 21.02 8.43
CA ALA A 61 -30.96 21.46 7.64
C ALA A 61 -31.28 22.91 8.05
N PHE A 62 -31.43 23.78 7.03
CA PHE A 62 -32.00 25.13 7.22
C PHE A 62 -33.39 24.98 7.83
N ASP A 63 -33.53 25.30 9.11
CA ASP A 63 -34.84 25.44 9.74
C ASP A 63 -35.06 26.95 9.97
N GLU A 64 -36.16 27.46 9.40
CA GLU A 64 -36.60 28.82 9.60
C GLU A 64 -37.02 29.03 11.07
N PRO A 65 -36.90 30.23 11.63
CA PRO A 65 -37.19 30.49 13.03
C PRO A 65 -38.71 30.47 13.31
N ARG A 66 -39.16 29.46 14.01
CA ARG A 66 -40.49 29.48 14.62
C ARG A 66 -40.45 30.17 15.99
N PRO A 67 -41.32 31.14 16.26
CA PRO A 67 -41.35 31.81 17.56
C PRO A 67 -42.13 30.99 18.61
N GLY A 68 -41.56 30.87 19.78
CA GLY A 68 -42.27 30.61 21.01
C GLY A 68 -42.22 29.21 21.61
N ARG A 69 -41.14 28.89 22.33
CA ARG A 69 -41.23 27.92 23.45
C ARG A 69 -40.22 28.33 24.54
N PRO A 70 -40.62 28.44 25.82
CA PRO A 70 -39.71 28.82 26.92
C PRO A 70 -38.74 27.68 27.29
N ALA A 71 -37.49 28.05 27.59
CA ALA A 71 -36.43 27.14 28.00
C ALA A 71 -36.64 26.57 29.41
N PRO A 72 -36.30 25.31 29.66
CA PRO A 72 -36.24 24.75 31.02
C PRO A 72 -35.01 25.28 31.77
N PRO A 73 -35.02 25.34 33.15
CA PRO A 73 -33.95 25.89 33.94
C PRO A 73 -32.69 25.01 33.92
N ALA A 74 -31.50 25.66 33.87
CA ALA A 74 -30.23 25.02 33.88
C ALA A 74 -29.86 24.48 35.27
N GLU A 75 -29.50 23.20 35.36
CA GLU A 75 -28.83 22.62 36.53
C GLU A 75 -27.31 22.88 36.45
N PRO A 76 -26.62 23.11 37.61
CA PRO A 76 -25.20 23.41 37.60
C PRO A 76 -24.38 22.14 37.35
N ALA A 77 -23.65 22.10 36.23
CA ALA A 77 -22.69 21.05 35.92
C ALA A 77 -21.43 21.21 36.77
N ALA A 78 -21.04 20.11 37.47
CA ALA A 78 -19.81 19.97 38.20
C ALA A 78 -18.59 20.11 37.27
N ALA A 79 -17.67 21.00 37.65
CA ALA A 79 -16.43 21.22 36.88
C ALA A 79 -15.46 20.05 37.08
N GLY A 80 -15.30 19.23 36.01
CA GLY A 80 -14.15 18.32 35.86
C GLY A 80 -12.95 19.05 35.22
N PRO A 81 -11.72 18.56 35.39
CA PRO A 81 -10.53 19.27 34.95
C PRO A 81 -10.53 19.43 33.41
N ARG A 82 -10.39 20.68 32.97
CA ARG A 82 -10.23 21.03 31.56
C ARG A 82 -8.88 20.53 31.06
N ALA A 83 -8.91 19.63 30.07
CA ALA A 83 -7.75 19.38 29.21
C ALA A 83 -7.56 20.59 28.29
N ASP A 84 -6.44 21.28 28.44
CA ASP A 84 -6.09 22.47 27.69
C ASP A 84 -5.71 22.15 26.25
N GLY A 85 -6.36 22.81 25.30
CA GLY A 85 -5.93 23.02 23.93
C GLY A 85 -6.67 22.22 22.86
N PRO A 86 -7.00 22.86 21.72
CA PRO A 86 -7.73 22.19 20.65
C PRO A 86 -6.83 21.16 19.95
N PRO A 87 -7.34 19.93 19.66
CA PRO A 87 -6.56 18.86 19.01
C PRO A 87 -6.20 19.12 17.54
N THR A 88 -6.56 20.26 17.00
CA THR A 88 -6.42 20.60 15.57
C THR A 88 -5.02 21.04 15.12
N ALA A 89 -4.08 21.33 16.03
CA ALA A 89 -2.75 21.82 15.64
C ALA A 89 -1.73 20.70 15.33
N VAL A 90 -1.95 19.47 15.80
CA VAL A 90 -0.98 18.37 15.69
C VAL A 90 -0.93 17.77 14.29
N PRO A 91 -2.06 17.48 13.60
CA PRO A 91 -2.02 16.93 12.24
C PRO A 91 -1.40 17.88 11.22
N ALA A 92 -1.78 19.16 11.24
CA ALA A 92 -1.24 20.17 10.32
C ALA A 92 0.26 20.43 10.52
N ARG A 93 0.75 20.34 11.77
CA ARG A 93 2.17 20.49 12.08
C ARG A 93 2.97 19.23 11.69
N ALA A 94 2.39 18.05 11.85
CA ALA A 94 2.99 16.78 11.41
C ALA A 94 3.08 16.70 9.88
N LEU A 95 2.03 17.13 9.16
CA LEU A 95 2.02 17.19 7.69
C LEU A 95 3.04 18.19 7.13
N ARG A 96 3.24 19.34 7.79
CA ARG A 96 4.26 20.32 7.39
C ARG A 96 5.70 19.87 7.63
N ARG A 97 5.92 18.85 8.45
CA ARG A 97 7.25 18.26 8.70
C ARG A 97 7.53 17.04 7.84
N ARG A 98 6.57 16.51 7.11
CA ARG A 98 6.80 15.45 6.13
C ARG A 98 7.50 16.08 4.92
N SER A 99 8.68 15.58 4.60
CA SER A 99 9.27 15.81 3.28
C SER A 99 8.24 15.38 2.23
N ALA A 100 8.08 16.20 1.18
CA ALA A 100 7.24 15.81 0.05
C ALA A 100 7.68 14.43 -0.44
N ALA A 101 6.73 13.50 -0.58
CA ALA A 101 7.03 12.20 -1.18
C ALA A 101 7.65 12.44 -2.56
N PRO A 102 8.73 11.74 -2.93
CA PRO A 102 9.31 11.89 -4.25
C PRO A 102 8.24 11.62 -5.31
N ALA A 103 8.13 12.49 -6.32
CA ALA A 103 7.25 12.23 -7.45
C ALA A 103 7.77 10.98 -8.18
N VAL A 104 6.99 9.91 -8.17
CA VAL A 104 7.30 8.64 -8.84
C VAL A 104 6.28 8.36 -9.94
N ALA A 105 6.68 7.55 -10.91
CA ALA A 105 5.76 7.07 -11.94
C ALA A 105 4.74 6.07 -11.37
N ALA A 106 3.63 5.89 -12.07
CA ALA A 106 2.51 5.08 -11.60
C ALA A 106 2.86 3.62 -11.26
N HIS A 107 3.90 3.03 -11.87
CA HIS A 107 4.36 1.68 -11.56
C HIS A 107 5.13 1.59 -10.23
N ALA A 108 5.80 2.66 -9.80
CA ALA A 108 6.52 2.70 -8.53
C ALA A 108 5.66 3.27 -7.38
N ALA A 109 4.48 3.82 -7.67
CA ALA A 109 3.60 4.39 -6.66
C ALA A 109 3.14 3.38 -5.58
N PRO A 110 2.86 2.10 -5.89
CA PRO A 110 2.56 1.10 -4.87
C PRO A 110 3.71 0.89 -3.88
N TYR A 111 4.95 0.84 -4.37
CA TYR A 111 6.14 0.73 -3.51
C TYR A 111 6.32 1.98 -2.65
N ALA A 112 6.19 3.17 -3.22
CA ALA A 112 6.28 4.42 -2.46
C ALA A 112 5.23 4.50 -1.34
N ALA A 113 3.99 4.05 -1.62
CA ALA A 113 2.92 4.01 -0.64
C ALA A 113 3.18 2.97 0.46
N ALA A 114 3.68 1.77 0.12
CA ALA A 114 4.03 0.74 1.07
C ALA A 114 5.19 1.18 1.99
N VAL A 115 6.24 1.80 1.43
CA VAL A 115 7.35 2.38 2.20
C VAL A 115 6.84 3.46 3.18
N ALA A 116 5.94 4.33 2.74
CA ALA A 116 5.35 5.34 3.61
C ALA A 116 4.48 4.72 4.71
N GLY A 117 3.71 3.66 4.39
CA GLY A 117 2.90 2.91 5.34
C GLY A 117 3.74 2.27 6.43
N LEU A 118 4.78 1.52 6.04
CA LEU A 118 5.71 0.90 6.99
C LEU A 118 6.45 1.94 7.84
N SER A 119 6.96 3.01 7.23
CA SER A 119 7.60 4.09 7.97
C SER A 119 6.69 4.75 9.01
N GLY A 120 5.38 4.78 8.73
CA GLY A 120 4.37 5.27 9.67
C GLY A 120 4.06 4.28 10.80
N LEU A 121 4.22 2.97 10.56
CA LEU A 121 3.97 1.91 11.55
C LEU A 121 5.15 1.70 12.50
N LEU A 122 6.39 1.79 12.02
CA LEU A 122 7.59 1.44 12.78
C LEU A 122 7.75 2.17 14.13
N PRO A 123 7.32 3.43 14.32
CA PRO A 123 7.33 4.06 15.66
C PRO A 123 6.53 3.30 16.72
N GLU A 124 5.49 2.56 16.32
CA GLU A 124 4.65 1.74 17.22
C GLU A 124 5.37 0.45 17.69
N ALA A 125 6.48 0.11 17.04
CA ALA A 125 7.32 -1.02 17.42
C ALA A 125 8.31 -0.69 18.57
N GLU A 126 8.40 0.55 19.01
CA GLU A 126 9.32 0.94 20.10
C GLU A 126 9.09 0.10 21.36
N GLY A 127 10.17 -0.48 21.87
CA GLY A 127 10.12 -1.43 23.00
C GLY A 127 9.55 -2.82 22.66
N ARG A 128 9.21 -3.10 21.39
CA ARG A 128 8.55 -4.35 20.95
C ARG A 128 9.27 -5.04 19.77
N TRP A 129 10.54 -4.70 19.52
CA TRP A 129 11.33 -5.17 18.38
C TRP A 129 11.52 -6.69 18.34
N THR A 130 11.41 -7.38 19.46
CA THR A 130 11.50 -8.84 19.57
C THR A 130 10.14 -9.55 19.53
N THR A 131 9.05 -8.84 19.23
CA THR A 131 7.73 -9.46 19.04
C THR A 131 7.77 -10.38 17.82
N PRO A 132 7.39 -11.67 17.95
CA PRO A 132 7.29 -12.57 16.81
C PRO A 132 6.29 -12.09 15.76
N VAL A 133 6.62 -12.23 14.48
CA VAL A 133 5.80 -11.71 13.35
C VAL A 133 5.40 -12.83 12.41
N VAL A 134 6.32 -13.35 11.62
CA VAL A 134 6.07 -14.35 10.59
C VAL A 134 7.30 -15.25 10.47
N HIS A 135 7.10 -16.50 10.08
CA HIS A 135 8.15 -17.50 10.12
C HIS A 135 8.74 -17.60 11.54
N ASP A 136 10.05 -17.55 11.67
CA ASP A 136 10.81 -17.43 12.91
C ASP A 136 11.36 -16.00 13.14
N TRP A 137 10.80 -15.00 12.42
CA TRP A 137 11.25 -13.61 12.49
C TRP A 137 10.46 -12.80 13.51
N ASP A 138 11.17 -11.93 14.19
CA ASP A 138 10.61 -10.84 14.98
C ASP A 138 10.47 -9.55 14.14
N VAL A 139 10.02 -8.47 14.76
CA VAL A 139 9.87 -7.16 14.11
C VAL A 139 11.18 -6.69 13.49
N HIS A 140 12.31 -6.86 14.22
CA HIS A 140 13.63 -6.43 13.75
C HIS A 140 14.09 -7.24 12.54
N ALA A 141 13.96 -8.58 12.60
CA ALA A 141 14.27 -9.47 11.50
C ALA A 141 13.40 -9.19 10.25
N THR A 142 12.11 -8.87 10.42
CA THR A 142 11.22 -8.54 9.32
C THR A 142 11.68 -7.27 8.58
N VAL A 143 12.13 -6.23 9.30
CA VAL A 143 12.71 -5.03 8.64
C VAL A 143 14.04 -5.36 7.97
N ALA A 144 14.89 -6.19 8.59
CA ALA A 144 16.14 -6.65 7.98
C ALA A 144 15.91 -7.47 6.71
N HIS A 145 14.88 -8.32 6.69
CA HIS A 145 14.46 -9.05 5.49
C HIS A 145 14.09 -8.09 4.34
N LEU A 146 13.40 -6.98 4.60
CA LEU A 146 13.05 -6.00 3.56
C LEU A 146 14.30 -5.33 2.93
N ILE A 147 15.41 -5.21 3.68
CA ILE A 147 16.70 -4.79 3.10
C ILE A 147 17.20 -5.85 2.11
N ALA A 148 17.13 -7.13 2.48
CA ALA A 148 17.49 -8.23 1.58
C ALA A 148 16.62 -8.25 0.33
N ALA A 149 15.31 -8.05 0.50
CA ALA A 149 14.33 -8.07 -0.56
C ALA A 149 14.56 -6.97 -1.61
N ASP A 150 14.95 -5.79 -1.19
CA ASP A 150 15.21 -4.64 -2.06
C ASP A 150 16.62 -4.70 -2.70
N GLU A 151 17.55 -5.45 -2.13
CA GLU A 151 18.96 -5.51 -2.56
C GLU A 151 19.15 -5.89 -4.04
N PRO A 152 18.49 -6.93 -4.60
CA PRO A 152 18.68 -7.31 -5.99
C PRO A 152 18.28 -6.20 -6.98
N LEU A 153 17.19 -5.49 -6.70
CA LEU A 153 16.75 -4.37 -7.52
C LEU A 153 17.72 -3.19 -7.38
N ALA A 154 18.14 -2.84 -6.17
CA ALA A 154 19.11 -1.79 -5.90
C ALA A 154 20.44 -2.05 -6.64
N ALA A 155 20.98 -3.26 -6.53
CA ALA A 155 22.20 -3.66 -7.25
C ALA A 155 22.03 -3.55 -8.77
N ARG A 156 20.86 -3.96 -9.30
CA ARG A 156 20.57 -3.90 -10.74
C ARG A 156 20.48 -2.48 -11.28
N LEU A 157 20.06 -1.54 -10.44
CA LEU A 157 19.97 -0.12 -10.76
C LEU A 157 21.25 0.65 -10.46
N GLY A 158 22.32 -0.05 -10.02
CA GLY A 158 23.61 0.57 -9.71
C GLY A 158 23.58 1.42 -8.44
N ILE A 159 22.63 1.16 -7.55
CA ILE A 159 22.52 1.82 -6.25
C ILE A 159 23.47 1.12 -5.29
N ASP A 160 24.49 1.85 -4.85
CA ASP A 160 25.43 1.37 -3.84
C ASP A 160 24.81 1.52 -2.45
N THR A 161 24.62 0.39 -1.79
CA THR A 161 24.12 0.32 -0.40
C THR A 161 25.14 -0.44 0.44
N PRO A 162 25.53 0.09 1.61
CA PRO A 162 26.40 -0.63 2.53
C PRO A 162 25.73 -1.97 2.92
N ARG A 163 26.45 -3.07 2.68
CA ARG A 163 25.94 -4.43 2.95
C ARG A 163 27.11 -5.37 3.29
N PRO A 164 26.84 -6.40 4.12
CA PRO A 164 27.85 -7.40 4.38
C PRO A 164 28.20 -8.18 3.10
N PRO A 165 29.42 -8.68 2.97
CA PRO A 165 29.77 -9.62 1.90
C PRO A 165 28.80 -10.80 1.88
N SER A 166 28.44 -11.27 0.69
CA SER A 166 27.66 -12.49 0.53
C SER A 166 28.57 -13.72 0.47
N GLY A 167 28.21 -14.77 1.20
CA GLY A 167 28.83 -16.09 1.11
C GLY A 167 28.20 -16.99 0.04
N ILE A 168 27.39 -16.44 -0.87
CA ILE A 168 26.65 -17.20 -1.88
C ILE A 168 27.53 -17.46 -3.09
N GLU A 169 27.61 -18.73 -3.52
CA GLU A 169 28.28 -19.10 -4.77
C GLU A 169 27.52 -18.57 -5.98
N ALA A 170 28.28 -18.18 -7.04
CA ALA A 170 27.72 -17.52 -8.20
C ALA A 170 26.76 -18.40 -9.04
N ASP A 171 26.85 -19.71 -8.90
CA ASP A 171 26.04 -20.73 -9.57
C ASP A 171 24.95 -21.35 -8.67
N ALA A 172 24.76 -20.81 -7.47
CA ALA A 172 23.69 -21.25 -6.58
C ALA A 172 22.31 -21.07 -7.21
N ASP A 173 21.43 -22.05 -6.94
CA ASP A 173 20.02 -21.89 -7.29
C ASP A 173 19.46 -20.61 -6.64
N TRP A 174 18.64 -19.88 -7.38
CA TRP A 174 18.16 -18.55 -6.95
C TRP A 174 17.38 -18.59 -5.63
N ASP A 175 16.59 -19.67 -5.40
CA ASP A 175 15.78 -19.82 -4.18
C ASP A 175 16.70 -20.09 -2.98
N ALA A 176 17.66 -21.02 -3.12
CA ALA A 176 18.67 -21.28 -2.09
C ALA A 176 19.54 -20.04 -1.82
N ALA A 177 19.92 -19.30 -2.87
CA ALA A 177 20.67 -18.06 -2.77
C ALA A 177 19.87 -16.99 -2.02
N TRP A 178 18.58 -16.83 -2.34
CA TRP A 178 17.67 -15.90 -1.70
C TRP A 178 17.51 -16.20 -0.20
N ASN A 179 17.19 -17.44 0.16
CA ASN A 179 17.01 -17.85 1.55
C ASN A 179 18.29 -17.62 2.37
N ARG A 180 19.46 -17.96 1.80
CA ARG A 180 20.75 -17.73 2.45
C ARG A 180 21.02 -16.24 2.63
N ARG A 181 20.80 -15.42 1.60
CA ARG A 181 21.04 -13.97 1.67
C ARG A 181 20.17 -13.29 2.70
N THR A 182 18.90 -13.66 2.76
CA THR A 182 17.97 -13.20 3.80
C THR A 182 18.51 -13.52 5.18
N GLY A 183 18.95 -14.75 5.43
CA GLY A 183 19.53 -15.15 6.70
C GLY A 183 20.81 -14.40 7.06
N GLU A 184 21.72 -14.17 6.08
CA GLU A 184 22.94 -13.36 6.27
C GLU A 184 22.64 -11.93 6.68
N LEU A 185 21.65 -11.30 6.04
CA LEU A 185 21.27 -9.91 6.33
C LEU A 185 20.54 -9.80 7.67
N ILE A 186 19.63 -10.71 7.99
CA ILE A 186 18.98 -10.75 9.31
C ILE A 186 20.04 -10.89 10.42
N ALA A 187 20.98 -11.83 10.27
CA ALA A 187 22.06 -12.01 11.24
C ALA A 187 22.97 -10.78 11.39
N HIS A 188 23.26 -10.10 10.27
CA HIS A 188 24.04 -8.87 10.28
C HIS A 188 23.29 -7.74 11.01
N GLU A 189 22.04 -7.52 10.68
CA GLU A 189 21.24 -6.44 11.25
C GLU A 189 20.88 -6.68 12.72
N HIS A 190 20.75 -7.93 13.16
CA HIS A 190 20.61 -8.26 14.60
C HIS A 190 21.84 -7.87 15.43
N GLY A 191 23.00 -7.71 14.81
CA GLY A 191 24.19 -7.14 15.45
C GLY A 191 24.16 -5.60 15.61
N ARG A 192 23.13 -4.95 15.07
CA ARG A 192 22.90 -3.49 15.10
C ARG A 192 21.69 -3.16 15.93
N THR A 193 21.48 -1.89 16.20
CA THR A 193 20.24 -1.43 16.83
C THR A 193 19.08 -1.42 15.82
N PRO A 194 17.83 -1.64 16.25
CA PRO A 194 16.66 -1.52 15.36
C PRO A 194 16.59 -0.16 14.65
N ALA A 195 16.99 0.91 15.30
CA ALA A 195 17.01 2.25 14.71
C ALA A 195 17.99 2.36 13.53
N GLU A 196 19.17 1.71 13.63
CA GLU A 196 20.14 1.65 12.53
C GLU A 196 19.64 0.80 11.37
N THR A 197 18.96 -0.33 11.64
CA THR A 197 18.32 -1.16 10.62
C THR A 197 17.21 -0.40 9.90
N VAL A 198 16.33 0.29 10.63
CA VAL A 198 15.29 1.14 10.03
C VAL A 198 15.90 2.24 9.18
N ALA A 199 16.98 2.88 9.64
CA ALA A 199 17.66 3.90 8.87
C ALA A 199 18.28 3.34 7.57
N ALA A 200 18.88 2.15 7.62
CA ALA A 200 19.45 1.47 6.46
C ALA A 200 18.36 1.10 5.43
N TRP A 201 17.28 0.47 5.88
CA TRP A 201 16.13 0.18 5.02
C TRP A 201 15.54 1.44 4.40
N SER A 202 15.29 2.49 5.19
CA SER A 202 14.73 3.74 4.70
C SER A 202 15.63 4.42 3.67
N ALA A 203 16.96 4.38 3.88
CA ALA A 203 17.93 4.92 2.93
C ALA A 203 17.90 4.16 1.60
N GLN A 204 17.88 2.82 1.63
CA GLN A 204 17.81 1.98 0.44
C GLN A 204 16.50 2.19 -0.32
N ALA A 205 15.35 2.17 0.36
CA ALA A 205 14.04 2.43 -0.22
C ALA A 205 13.97 3.84 -0.84
N GLY A 206 14.52 4.83 -0.15
CA GLY A 206 14.62 6.20 -0.65
C GLY A 206 15.49 6.30 -1.91
N ALA A 207 16.62 5.59 -1.97
CA ALA A 207 17.47 5.53 -3.15
C ALA A 207 16.77 4.85 -4.35
N LEU A 208 16.05 3.75 -4.12
CA LEU A 208 15.23 3.10 -5.13
C LEU A 208 14.15 4.05 -5.70
N LEU A 209 13.43 4.76 -4.85
CA LEU A 209 12.41 5.73 -5.27
C LEU A 209 13.00 6.98 -5.94
N ALA A 210 14.28 7.27 -5.70
CA ALA A 210 15.01 8.36 -6.37
C ALA A 210 15.56 7.96 -7.74
N ALA A 211 15.67 6.67 -8.04
CA ALA A 211 16.22 6.16 -9.31
C ALA A 211 15.42 6.67 -10.53
N PRO A 212 16.07 6.89 -11.69
CA PRO A 212 15.38 7.25 -12.92
C PRO A 212 14.27 6.29 -13.27
N GLU A 213 14.46 4.98 -13.08
CA GLU A 213 13.50 3.94 -13.36
C GLU A 213 12.23 4.02 -12.49
N ALA A 214 12.31 4.57 -11.28
CA ALA A 214 11.11 4.81 -10.47
C ALA A 214 10.27 5.99 -10.98
N ARG A 215 10.83 6.86 -11.81
CA ARG A 215 10.22 8.12 -12.25
C ARG A 215 9.83 8.14 -13.73
N ASP A 216 10.51 7.34 -14.54
CA ASP A 216 10.33 7.28 -15.98
C ASP A 216 9.90 5.88 -16.43
N PRO A 217 8.66 5.73 -16.96
CA PRO A 217 8.18 4.46 -17.50
C PRO A 217 9.04 3.91 -18.64
N GLN A 218 9.72 4.76 -19.42
CA GLN A 218 10.59 4.32 -20.51
C GLN A 218 11.87 3.68 -19.97
N ALA A 219 12.49 4.29 -18.96
CA ALA A 219 13.64 3.71 -18.27
C ALA A 219 13.28 2.38 -17.60
N ALA A 220 12.07 2.27 -17.04
CA ALA A 220 11.57 1.09 -16.35
C ALA A 220 11.06 -0.03 -17.29
N ALA A 221 10.96 0.20 -18.61
CA ALA A 221 10.45 -0.78 -19.56
C ALA A 221 11.42 -1.95 -19.81
N ARG A 222 12.70 -1.77 -19.52
CA ARG A 222 13.73 -2.80 -19.72
C ARG A 222 13.48 -4.02 -18.85
N ALA A 223 13.38 -5.20 -19.46
CA ALA A 223 13.24 -6.46 -18.74
C ALA A 223 14.59 -6.90 -18.13
N VAL A 224 14.54 -7.30 -16.87
CA VAL A 224 15.69 -7.84 -16.11
C VAL A 224 15.26 -9.11 -15.38
N THR A 225 16.23 -9.98 -15.13
CA THR A 225 15.96 -11.19 -14.32
C THR A 225 16.44 -10.92 -12.90
N LEU A 226 15.52 -10.96 -11.95
CA LEU A 226 15.77 -10.89 -10.51
C LEU A 226 14.96 -11.99 -9.82
N MET A 227 15.56 -12.70 -8.89
CA MET A 227 14.90 -13.74 -8.09
C MET A 227 14.15 -14.76 -8.97
N GLY A 228 14.81 -15.27 -10.01
CA GLY A 228 14.23 -16.22 -10.95
C GLY A 228 13.19 -15.66 -11.94
N MET A 229 12.74 -14.42 -11.78
CA MET A 229 11.70 -13.81 -12.61
C MET A 229 12.27 -12.79 -13.61
N ARG A 230 11.97 -12.99 -14.90
CA ARG A 230 12.30 -12.03 -15.95
C ARG A 230 11.12 -11.08 -16.20
N LEU A 231 11.17 -9.91 -15.60
CA LEU A 231 10.13 -8.89 -15.67
C LEU A 231 10.71 -7.52 -16.07
N PRO A 232 9.91 -6.58 -16.60
CA PRO A 232 10.29 -5.17 -16.66
C PRO A 232 10.66 -4.63 -15.28
N VAL A 233 11.59 -3.69 -15.21
CA VAL A 233 11.94 -3.01 -13.94
C VAL A 233 10.69 -2.41 -13.28
N ALA A 234 9.75 -1.89 -14.08
CA ALA A 234 8.45 -1.41 -13.60
C ALA A 234 7.69 -2.45 -12.75
N ASP A 235 7.69 -3.72 -13.19
CA ASP A 235 7.03 -4.81 -12.47
C ASP A 235 7.81 -5.24 -11.22
N HIS A 236 9.14 -5.12 -11.23
CA HIS A 236 9.94 -5.35 -10.01
C HIS A 236 9.63 -4.31 -8.93
N PHE A 237 9.34 -3.05 -9.27
CA PHE A 237 8.83 -2.08 -8.29
C PHE A 237 7.47 -2.50 -7.73
N LEU A 238 6.57 -3.10 -8.54
CA LEU A 238 5.32 -3.65 -8.05
C LEU A 238 5.54 -4.82 -7.09
N VAL A 239 6.47 -5.73 -7.41
CA VAL A 239 6.85 -6.84 -6.50
C VAL A 239 7.36 -6.29 -5.16
N ARG A 240 8.25 -5.30 -5.17
CA ARG A 240 8.74 -4.65 -3.92
C ARG A 240 7.60 -3.99 -3.14
N GLY A 241 6.67 -3.33 -3.83
CA GLY A 241 5.48 -2.73 -3.21
C GLY A 241 4.58 -3.77 -2.56
N PHE A 242 4.40 -4.91 -3.22
CA PHE A 242 3.63 -6.04 -2.70
C PHE A 242 4.27 -6.58 -1.42
N GLU A 243 5.56 -6.89 -1.46
CA GLU A 243 6.30 -7.46 -0.34
C GLU A 243 6.35 -6.52 0.87
N THR A 244 6.67 -5.25 0.64
CA THR A 244 6.67 -4.25 1.72
C THR A 244 5.29 -4.11 2.36
N TRP A 245 4.21 -4.14 1.57
CA TRP A 245 2.85 -4.07 2.11
C TRP A 245 2.49 -5.31 2.91
N ILE A 246 2.75 -6.52 2.42
CA ILE A 246 2.44 -7.78 3.13
C ILE A 246 3.14 -7.80 4.48
N HIS A 247 4.44 -7.47 4.53
CA HIS A 247 5.16 -7.43 5.80
C HIS A 247 4.71 -6.28 6.71
N THR A 248 4.21 -5.17 6.16
CA THR A 248 3.56 -4.13 6.97
C THR A 248 2.29 -4.67 7.63
N ASP A 249 1.49 -5.46 6.91
CA ASP A 249 0.30 -6.13 7.46
C ASP A 249 0.67 -7.16 8.53
N ASP A 250 1.70 -7.99 8.29
CA ASP A 250 2.23 -8.94 9.27
C ASP A 250 2.66 -8.23 10.56
N LEU A 251 3.42 -7.15 10.44
CA LEU A 251 3.86 -6.31 11.57
C LEU A 251 2.67 -5.70 12.31
N GLY A 252 1.69 -5.16 11.57
CA GLY A 252 0.47 -4.63 12.17
C GLY A 252 -0.25 -5.68 13.00
N ARG A 253 -0.47 -6.88 12.46
CA ARG A 253 -1.10 -8.00 13.18
C ARG A 253 -0.32 -8.39 14.44
N ALA A 254 1.00 -8.51 14.34
CA ALA A 254 1.87 -8.84 15.48
C ALA A 254 1.83 -7.77 16.58
N LEU A 255 1.70 -6.51 16.19
CA LEU A 255 1.62 -5.37 17.10
C LEU A 255 0.18 -5.06 17.57
N GLY A 256 -0.83 -5.79 17.08
CA GLY A 256 -2.24 -5.55 17.41
C GLY A 256 -2.80 -4.27 16.78
N LEU A 257 -2.26 -3.86 15.62
CA LEU A 257 -2.65 -2.67 14.88
C LEU A 257 -3.35 -3.07 13.57
N THR A 258 -4.33 -2.29 13.17
CA THR A 258 -4.98 -2.49 11.87
C THR A 258 -4.22 -1.71 10.79
N VAL A 259 -3.70 -2.43 9.79
CA VAL A 259 -3.08 -1.85 8.60
C VAL A 259 -4.14 -1.77 7.50
N PRO A 260 -4.39 -0.58 6.93
CA PRO A 260 -5.32 -0.46 5.82
C PRO A 260 -4.76 -1.17 4.57
N PRO A 261 -5.63 -1.75 3.72
CA PRO A 261 -5.19 -2.30 2.44
C PRO A 261 -4.60 -1.19 1.55
N PRO A 262 -3.83 -1.56 0.52
CA PRO A 262 -3.35 -0.59 -0.46
C PRO A 262 -4.50 0.20 -1.09
N PRO A 263 -4.30 1.47 -1.48
CA PRO A 263 -5.28 2.20 -2.27
C PRO A 263 -5.75 1.38 -3.48
N GLU A 264 -7.02 1.50 -3.85
CA GLU A 264 -7.67 0.65 -4.87
C GLU A 264 -6.88 0.60 -6.20
N GLU A 265 -6.33 1.73 -6.64
CA GLU A 265 -5.52 1.76 -7.87
C GLU A 265 -4.22 0.95 -7.72
N HIS A 266 -3.56 1.03 -6.55
CA HIS A 266 -2.36 0.25 -6.27
C HIS A 266 -2.69 -1.24 -6.17
N LEU A 267 -3.74 -1.60 -5.44
CA LEU A 267 -4.22 -2.97 -5.29
C LEU A 267 -4.55 -3.59 -6.66
N ARG A 268 -5.23 -2.86 -7.55
CA ARG A 268 -5.48 -3.31 -8.93
C ARG A 268 -4.20 -3.62 -9.72
N ARG A 269 -3.14 -2.84 -9.53
CA ARG A 269 -1.83 -3.09 -10.18
C ARG A 269 -1.18 -4.35 -9.64
N LEU A 270 -1.19 -4.51 -8.31
CA LEU A 270 -0.65 -5.70 -7.64
C LEU A 270 -1.39 -6.96 -8.08
N VAL A 271 -2.72 -6.94 -8.06
CA VAL A 271 -3.57 -8.05 -8.53
C VAL A 271 -3.27 -8.42 -9.99
N ARG A 272 -3.17 -7.44 -10.90
CA ARG A 272 -2.84 -7.71 -12.30
C ARG A 272 -1.49 -8.39 -12.47
N LEU A 273 -0.49 -7.97 -11.72
CA LEU A 273 0.82 -8.61 -11.74
C LEU A 273 0.72 -10.05 -11.22
N ALA A 274 0.08 -10.25 -10.07
CA ALA A 274 -0.11 -11.56 -9.45
C ALA A 274 -0.86 -12.53 -10.39
N VAL A 275 -1.95 -12.07 -11.03
CA VAL A 275 -2.71 -12.87 -12.01
C VAL A 275 -1.84 -13.27 -13.21
N ARG A 276 -1.03 -12.34 -13.73
CA ARG A 276 -0.13 -12.63 -14.86
C ARG A 276 0.91 -13.69 -14.52
N VAL A 277 1.50 -13.61 -13.33
CA VAL A 277 2.48 -14.60 -12.89
C VAL A 277 1.81 -15.92 -12.55
N LEU A 278 0.63 -15.90 -11.93
CA LEU A 278 -0.17 -17.11 -11.68
C LEU A 278 -0.53 -17.82 -12.99
N GLY A 279 -0.97 -17.08 -14.02
CA GLY A 279 -1.27 -17.64 -15.33
C GLY A 279 -0.03 -18.30 -15.98
N ALA A 280 1.14 -17.65 -15.86
CA ALA A 280 2.40 -18.22 -16.34
C ALA A 280 2.80 -19.49 -15.55
N ALA A 281 2.58 -19.51 -14.24
CA ALA A 281 2.89 -20.64 -13.36
C ALA A 281 1.95 -21.85 -13.57
N LEU A 282 0.66 -21.59 -13.89
CA LEU A 282 -0.30 -22.64 -14.24
C LEU A 282 0.05 -23.28 -15.59
N GLY A 283 0.44 -22.47 -16.56
CA GLY A 283 0.76 -22.90 -17.92
C GLY A 283 -0.48 -23.29 -18.76
N PRO A 284 -0.28 -23.53 -20.06
CA PRO A 284 -1.38 -23.79 -21.01
C PRO A 284 -2.01 -25.18 -20.87
N GLY A 285 -1.42 -26.07 -20.10
CA GLY A 285 -1.96 -27.43 -19.86
C GLY A 285 -2.91 -27.53 -18.66
N ALA A 286 -3.07 -26.45 -17.87
CA ALA A 286 -3.99 -26.43 -16.76
C ALA A 286 -5.45 -26.29 -17.27
N PRO A 287 -6.46 -26.85 -16.57
CA PRO A 287 -7.86 -26.64 -16.90
C PRO A 287 -8.22 -25.14 -16.90
N ALA A 288 -9.05 -24.72 -17.88
CA ALA A 288 -9.48 -23.34 -17.99
C ALA A 288 -10.41 -22.95 -16.82
N VAL A 289 -10.07 -21.89 -16.10
CA VAL A 289 -10.85 -21.32 -15.00
C VAL A 289 -11.09 -19.84 -15.27
N LEU A 290 -12.35 -19.40 -15.22
CA LEU A 290 -12.69 -17.98 -15.21
C LEU A 290 -12.43 -17.44 -13.81
N PHE A 291 -11.35 -16.69 -13.67
CA PHE A 291 -10.94 -16.07 -12.43
C PHE A 291 -11.34 -14.60 -12.40
N SER A 292 -11.91 -14.15 -11.29
CA SER A 292 -12.24 -12.76 -11.07
C SER A 292 -11.84 -12.29 -9.66
N VAL A 293 -11.63 -10.99 -9.50
CA VAL A 293 -11.62 -10.36 -8.19
C VAL A 293 -12.85 -9.47 -8.03
N THR A 294 -13.42 -9.45 -6.85
CA THR A 294 -14.64 -8.69 -6.56
C THR A 294 -14.48 -7.22 -6.96
N GLY A 295 -15.38 -6.72 -7.80
CA GLY A 295 -15.35 -5.36 -8.32
C GLY A 295 -14.26 -5.08 -9.34
N GLY A 296 -13.55 -6.10 -9.82
CA GLY A 296 -12.46 -6.02 -10.78
C GLY A 296 -12.74 -6.73 -12.10
N PRO A 297 -11.73 -6.83 -12.97
CA PRO A 297 -11.81 -7.56 -14.22
C PRO A 297 -11.81 -9.08 -14.02
N GLU A 298 -12.10 -9.78 -15.10
CA GLU A 298 -12.08 -11.24 -15.20
C GLU A 298 -10.93 -11.69 -16.12
N TRP A 299 -10.40 -12.88 -15.86
CA TRP A 299 -9.33 -13.51 -16.63
C TRP A 299 -9.61 -14.99 -16.82
N VAL A 300 -9.24 -15.54 -17.95
CA VAL A 300 -9.16 -16.99 -18.13
C VAL A 300 -7.75 -17.43 -17.75
N LEU A 301 -7.64 -18.28 -16.74
CA LEU A 301 -6.40 -18.90 -16.28
C LEU A 301 -6.33 -20.35 -16.81
N GLY A 302 -5.13 -20.82 -17.15
CA GLY A 302 -4.91 -22.14 -17.73
C GLY A 302 -5.06 -22.14 -19.25
N SER A 303 -5.69 -23.16 -19.80
CA SER A 303 -5.86 -23.35 -21.25
C SER A 303 -6.82 -22.32 -21.85
N ASP A 304 -6.42 -21.68 -22.94
CA ASP A 304 -7.28 -20.83 -23.77
C ASP A 304 -7.96 -21.61 -24.90
N ALA A 305 -7.57 -22.87 -25.11
CA ALA A 305 -8.11 -23.74 -26.15
C ALA A 305 -9.27 -24.63 -25.68
N GLU A 306 -9.52 -24.69 -24.36
CA GLU A 306 -10.58 -25.50 -23.76
C GLU A 306 -11.73 -24.62 -23.21
N PRO A 307 -12.96 -25.15 -23.15
CA PRO A 307 -14.04 -24.48 -22.45
C PRO A 307 -13.70 -24.25 -20.97
N VAL A 308 -14.15 -23.12 -20.43
CA VAL A 308 -14.07 -22.83 -19.00
C VAL A 308 -14.76 -23.94 -18.20
N ARG A 309 -14.06 -24.56 -17.26
CA ARG A 309 -14.53 -25.67 -16.42
C ARG A 309 -15.05 -25.20 -15.06
N ALA A 310 -14.57 -24.07 -14.59
CA ALA A 310 -14.95 -23.52 -13.30
C ALA A 310 -14.88 -21.99 -13.30
N GLU A 311 -15.60 -21.38 -12.39
CA GLU A 311 -15.50 -19.96 -12.05
C GLU A 311 -14.96 -19.83 -10.64
N LEU A 312 -14.07 -18.87 -10.41
CA LEU A 312 -13.47 -18.57 -9.11
C LEU A 312 -13.44 -17.06 -8.90
N ALA A 313 -14.07 -16.59 -7.83
CA ALA A 313 -14.06 -15.18 -7.42
C ALA A 313 -13.45 -15.03 -6.03
N LEU A 314 -12.52 -14.08 -5.86
CA LEU A 314 -11.87 -13.74 -4.59
C LEU A 314 -12.02 -12.25 -4.31
N ASP A 315 -11.97 -11.86 -3.03
CA ASP A 315 -11.65 -10.49 -2.67
C ASP A 315 -10.21 -10.16 -3.11
N PRO A 316 -9.93 -8.95 -3.65
CA PRO A 316 -8.60 -8.62 -4.14
C PRO A 316 -7.52 -8.61 -3.04
N VAL A 317 -7.86 -8.28 -1.79
CA VAL A 317 -6.93 -8.35 -0.66
C VAL A 317 -6.68 -9.81 -0.26
N ASP A 318 -7.75 -10.62 -0.17
CA ASP A 318 -7.64 -12.05 0.15
C ASP A 318 -6.83 -12.80 -0.92
N PHE A 319 -7.00 -12.44 -2.21
CA PHE A 319 -6.15 -12.97 -3.28
C PHE A 319 -4.68 -12.62 -3.09
N CYS A 320 -4.37 -11.37 -2.74
CA CYS A 320 -2.99 -10.97 -2.45
C CYS A 320 -2.43 -11.70 -1.22
N LEU A 321 -3.22 -11.86 -0.16
CA LEU A 321 -2.81 -12.61 1.04
C LEU A 321 -2.58 -14.10 0.75
N LEU A 322 -3.38 -14.71 -0.14
CA LEU A 322 -3.16 -16.08 -0.61
C LEU A 322 -1.83 -16.20 -1.38
N VAL A 323 -1.58 -15.29 -2.33
CA VAL A 323 -0.34 -15.25 -3.12
C VAL A 323 0.88 -14.99 -2.24
N GLY A 324 0.72 -14.20 -1.17
CA GLY A 324 1.75 -13.95 -0.17
C GLY A 324 1.88 -15.07 0.88
N GLY A 325 1.16 -16.19 0.76
CA GLY A 325 1.26 -17.32 1.68
C GLY A 325 0.64 -17.09 3.07
N ARG A 326 -0.22 -16.06 3.24
CA ARG A 326 -0.92 -15.73 4.50
C ARG A 326 -2.26 -16.45 4.64
N TYR A 327 -2.74 -17.05 3.56
CA TYR A 327 -3.86 -18.00 3.54
C TYR A 327 -3.42 -19.33 2.93
N THR A 328 -3.98 -20.41 3.45
CA THR A 328 -3.97 -21.68 2.73
C THR A 328 -5.10 -21.72 1.68
N PRO A 329 -5.01 -22.56 0.65
CA PRO A 329 -6.08 -22.75 -0.33
C PRO A 329 -7.45 -23.08 0.28
N GLN A 330 -7.47 -23.67 1.46
CA GLN A 330 -8.68 -24.06 2.18
C GLN A 330 -9.30 -22.90 2.95
N GLU A 331 -8.48 -22.02 3.48
CA GLU A 331 -8.90 -20.91 4.36
C GLU A 331 -9.36 -19.68 3.61
N VAL A 332 -8.85 -19.46 2.38
CA VAL A 332 -9.17 -18.22 1.64
C VAL A 332 -10.68 -18.14 1.35
N PRO A 333 -11.35 -17.04 1.74
CA PRO A 333 -12.76 -16.80 1.41
C PRO A 333 -12.93 -16.71 -0.11
N ARG A 334 -13.89 -17.44 -0.67
CA ARG A 334 -14.08 -17.50 -2.13
C ARG A 334 -15.52 -17.79 -2.54
N GLY A 335 -15.89 -17.32 -3.73
CA GLY A 335 -17.01 -17.84 -4.51
C GLY A 335 -16.46 -18.77 -5.61
N ALA A 336 -17.02 -19.97 -5.73
CA ALA A 336 -16.61 -20.90 -6.77
C ALA A 336 -17.79 -21.72 -7.29
N THR A 337 -17.78 -22.02 -8.59
CA THR A 337 -18.72 -22.93 -9.27
C THR A 337 -17.99 -23.81 -10.28
N GLY A 338 -18.57 -24.96 -10.63
CA GLY A 338 -18.02 -25.87 -11.62
C GLY A 338 -17.06 -26.92 -11.05
N ASP A 339 -15.96 -27.19 -11.77
CA ASP A 339 -14.99 -28.25 -11.42
C ASP A 339 -14.11 -27.85 -10.22
N GLU A 340 -14.38 -28.44 -9.08
CA GLU A 340 -13.63 -28.20 -7.81
C GLU A 340 -12.14 -28.55 -7.93
N SER A 341 -11.77 -29.51 -8.80
CA SER A 341 -10.36 -29.86 -9.00
C SER A 341 -9.60 -28.77 -9.75
N ALA A 342 -10.25 -28.11 -10.71
CA ALA A 342 -9.71 -26.97 -11.42
C ALA A 342 -9.55 -25.74 -10.51
N VAL A 343 -10.57 -25.48 -9.67
CA VAL A 343 -10.51 -24.41 -8.64
C VAL A 343 -9.34 -24.65 -7.69
N ARG A 344 -9.23 -25.85 -7.15
CA ARG A 344 -8.16 -26.23 -6.22
C ARG A 344 -6.78 -26.05 -6.83
N ASN A 345 -6.59 -26.46 -8.09
CA ASN A 345 -5.33 -26.28 -8.80
C ASN A 345 -4.92 -24.80 -8.88
N VAL A 346 -5.86 -23.90 -9.16
CA VAL A 346 -5.59 -22.43 -9.18
C VAL A 346 -5.20 -21.94 -7.80
N LEU A 347 -5.92 -22.32 -6.75
CA LEU A 347 -5.65 -21.89 -5.37
C LEU A 347 -4.31 -22.41 -4.85
N GLU A 348 -4.00 -23.71 -5.07
CA GLU A 348 -2.74 -24.31 -4.68
C GLU A 348 -1.56 -23.68 -5.42
N ARG A 349 -1.73 -23.40 -6.72
CA ARG A 349 -0.69 -22.71 -7.49
C ARG A 349 -0.50 -21.27 -7.01
N ALA A 350 -1.59 -20.54 -6.71
CA ALA A 350 -1.50 -19.20 -6.15
C ALA A 350 -0.77 -19.17 -4.80
N ALA A 351 -1.11 -20.06 -3.88
CA ALA A 351 -0.44 -20.18 -2.59
C ALA A 351 1.04 -20.61 -2.71
N SER A 352 1.38 -21.41 -3.75
CA SER A 352 2.77 -21.86 -3.98
C SER A 352 3.65 -20.77 -4.61
N LEU A 353 3.06 -19.64 -5.06
CA LEU A 353 3.88 -18.54 -5.56
C LEU A 353 4.73 -17.91 -4.47
N ALA A 354 4.26 -17.90 -3.22
CA ALA A 354 4.96 -17.45 -2.00
C ALA A 354 6.27 -16.68 -2.32
N TRP A 355 6.14 -15.55 -3.00
CA TRP A 355 7.30 -14.75 -3.49
C TRP A 355 8.03 -14.04 -2.37
N LEU A 356 7.53 -14.23 -1.20
CA LEU A 356 7.85 -13.46 -0.04
C LEU A 356 8.41 -14.34 1.05
#